data_09a39b8befcfe35d4779e011b4315419
#
_entry.id   09a39b8befcfe35d4779e011b4315419
#
_cell.length_a   1.000
_cell.length_b   1.000
_cell.length_c   1.000
_cell.angle_alpha   90.00
_cell.angle_beta   90.00
_cell.angle_gamma   90.00
#
_symmetry.space_group_name_H-M   'P 1'
#
loop_
_entity.id
_entity.type
_entity.pdbx_description
1 polymer ?
#
loop_
_entity_poly.entity_id
_entity_poly.type
_entity_poly.pdbx_seq_one_letter_code
_entity_poly.pdbx_strand_id
1 'polypeptide(L)'
;MKITILGSSGQIGAYLTEYLRNKGHHVTEFDKNNSYHEDMTKIPNPFLRNAIMESDFVFFLAFDVGGSRYLKKYQHTFKFIDNNARMLAGAFEHLAEHGKPFIFASSQMSSMSYSPYGVMKRVGELYTKSLNGLIVKFWNVYGIETVSYTHLTLPTILRV
;
A
#
# COMPACT_ATOMS: atom_id res chain seq x y z
N MET A 1 -8.77 19.12 0.20
CA MET A 1 -8.52 18.19 -0.90
C MET A 1 -9.32 16.92 -0.67
N LYS A 2 -9.73 16.25 -1.75
CA LYS A 2 -10.27 14.88 -1.71
C LYS A 2 -9.10 13.90 -1.84
N ILE A 3 -8.88 13.07 -0.84
CA ILE A 3 -7.75 12.14 -0.79
C ILE A 3 -8.27 10.72 -0.68
N THR A 4 -7.80 9.83 -1.54
CA THR A 4 -8.11 8.39 -1.44
C THR A 4 -6.93 7.65 -0.84
N ILE A 5 -7.22 6.78 0.14
CA ILE A 5 -6.23 5.90 0.77
C ILE A 5 -6.57 4.45 0.41
N LEU A 6 -5.79 3.86 -0.50
CA LEU A 6 -5.87 2.45 -0.83
C LEU A 6 -5.10 1.65 0.23
N GLY A 7 -5.78 0.82 0.99
CA GLY A 7 -5.24 0.14 2.17
C GLY A 7 -5.46 0.93 3.47
N SER A 8 -6.61 1.58 3.60
CA SER A 8 -6.96 2.48 4.71
C SER A 8 -7.07 1.77 6.07
N SER A 9 -7.44 0.48 6.10
CA SER A 9 -7.53 -0.30 7.35
C SER A 9 -6.19 -0.94 7.74
N GLY A 10 -5.13 -0.74 6.96
CA GLY A 10 -3.79 -1.21 7.29
C GLY A 10 -3.13 -0.39 8.39
N GLN A 11 -2.01 -0.91 8.93
CA GLN A 11 -1.26 -0.30 10.03
C GLN A 11 -0.90 1.19 9.80
N ILE A 12 -0.49 1.56 8.59
CA ILE A 12 -0.17 2.95 8.25
C ILE A 12 -1.45 3.69 7.85
N GLY A 13 -2.33 3.02 7.08
CA GLY A 13 -3.52 3.63 6.49
C GLY A 13 -4.48 4.19 7.53
N ALA A 14 -4.73 3.46 8.61
CA ALA A 14 -5.65 3.89 9.67
C ALA A 14 -5.20 5.21 10.34
N TYR A 15 -3.93 5.29 10.74
CA TYR A 15 -3.37 6.51 11.33
C TYR A 15 -3.32 7.68 10.33
N LEU A 16 -2.97 7.40 9.08
CA LEU A 16 -2.94 8.42 8.03
C LEU A 16 -4.34 8.97 7.75
N THR A 17 -5.35 8.10 7.76
CA THR A 17 -6.77 8.49 7.59
C THR A 17 -7.18 9.49 8.67
N GLU A 18 -6.95 9.16 9.93
CA GLU A 18 -7.26 10.02 11.06
C GLU A 18 -6.49 11.35 10.99
N TYR A 19 -5.18 11.29 10.74
CA TYR A 19 -4.35 12.47 10.63
C TYR A 19 -4.84 13.43 9.54
N LEU A 20 -5.15 12.92 8.35
CA LEU A 20 -5.60 13.75 7.22
C LEU A 20 -6.99 14.35 7.47
N ARG A 21 -7.90 13.61 8.10
CA ARG A 21 -9.22 14.14 8.52
C ARG A 21 -9.07 15.27 9.53
N ASN A 22 -8.18 15.11 10.51
CA ASN A 22 -7.87 16.16 11.50
C ASN A 22 -7.23 17.40 10.87
N LYS A 23 -6.60 17.27 9.69
CA LYS A 23 -6.10 18.38 8.87
C LYS A 23 -7.16 19.00 7.95
N GLY A 24 -8.41 18.57 8.04
CA GLY A 24 -9.52 19.12 7.25
C GLY A 24 -9.60 18.59 5.81
N HIS A 25 -8.96 17.46 5.50
CA HIS A 25 -9.13 16.81 4.20
C HIS A 25 -10.35 15.89 4.18
N HIS A 26 -10.99 15.78 3.00
CA HIS A 26 -11.99 14.77 2.77
C HIS A 26 -11.30 13.46 2.37
N VAL A 27 -11.37 12.43 3.23
CA VAL A 27 -10.67 11.16 3.03
C VAL A 27 -11.64 10.05 2.65
N THR A 28 -11.44 9.50 1.46
CA THR A 28 -12.09 8.28 0.99
C THR A 28 -11.22 7.08 1.40
N GLU A 29 -11.78 6.24 2.24
CA GLU A 29 -11.16 4.97 2.63
C GLU A 29 -11.46 3.90 1.59
N PHE A 30 -10.45 3.10 1.23
CA PHE A 30 -10.62 1.97 0.32
C PHE A 30 -9.82 0.77 0.85
N ASP A 31 -10.53 -0.21 1.42
CA ASP A 31 -9.93 -1.42 1.98
C ASP A 31 -10.93 -2.57 1.99
N LYS A 32 -10.49 -3.78 1.66
CA LYS A 32 -11.31 -5.00 1.68
C LYS A 32 -11.94 -5.30 3.04
N ASN A 33 -11.37 -4.78 4.13
CA ASN A 33 -11.93 -4.93 5.48
C ASN A 33 -13.16 -4.05 5.71
N ASN A 34 -13.33 -2.98 4.93
CA ASN A 34 -14.49 -2.10 5.02
C ASN A 34 -15.66 -2.65 4.19
N SER A 35 -15.38 -3.16 2.98
CA SER A 35 -16.38 -3.67 2.07
C SER A 35 -15.81 -4.70 1.09
N TYR A 36 -16.62 -5.72 0.76
CA TYR A 36 -16.29 -6.67 -0.31
C TYR A 36 -16.01 -6.01 -1.67
N HIS A 37 -16.64 -4.87 -1.95
CA HIS A 37 -16.45 -4.11 -3.18
C HIS A 37 -15.11 -3.37 -3.24
N GLU A 38 -14.46 -3.20 -2.08
CA GLU A 38 -13.17 -2.52 -1.95
C GLU A 38 -11.97 -3.50 -2.00
N ASP A 39 -12.22 -4.73 -2.44
CA ASP A 39 -11.16 -5.70 -2.67
C ASP A 39 -10.44 -5.44 -4.00
N MET A 40 -9.24 -4.88 -3.91
CA MET A 40 -8.41 -4.52 -5.07
C MET A 40 -7.91 -5.73 -5.88
N THR A 41 -8.06 -6.96 -5.39
CA THR A 41 -7.72 -8.16 -6.16
C THR A 41 -8.77 -8.51 -7.22
N LYS A 42 -9.94 -7.87 -7.18
CA LYS A 42 -11.02 -8.04 -8.14
C LYS A 42 -10.85 -7.11 -9.33
N ILE A 43 -10.76 -7.67 -10.50
CA ILE A 43 -10.60 -6.93 -11.76
C ILE A 43 -11.67 -7.46 -12.76
N PRO A 44 -12.51 -6.57 -13.35
CA PRO A 44 -12.55 -5.12 -13.16
C PRO A 44 -13.13 -4.72 -11.80
N ASN A 45 -12.71 -3.57 -11.28
CA ASN A 45 -13.26 -3.01 -10.05
C ASN A 45 -13.73 -1.55 -10.26
N PRO A 46 -15.04 -1.33 -10.57
CA PRO A 46 -15.57 0.00 -10.80
C PRO A 46 -15.54 0.90 -9.56
N PHE A 47 -15.58 0.33 -8.35
CA PHE A 47 -15.48 1.08 -7.10
C PHE A 47 -14.08 1.66 -6.93
N LEU A 48 -13.03 0.88 -7.22
CA LEU A 48 -11.64 1.36 -7.22
C LEU A 48 -11.45 2.48 -8.26
N ARG A 49 -11.97 2.28 -9.47
CA ARG A 49 -11.95 3.29 -10.53
C ARG A 49 -12.57 4.60 -10.06
N ASN A 50 -13.77 4.56 -9.50
CA ASN A 50 -14.48 5.75 -9.02
C ASN A 50 -13.74 6.44 -7.88
N ALA A 51 -13.24 5.68 -6.90
CA ALA A 51 -12.49 6.23 -5.78
C ALA A 51 -11.24 7.00 -6.25
N ILE A 52 -10.51 6.47 -7.25
CA ILE A 52 -9.36 7.14 -7.84
C ILE A 52 -9.79 8.35 -8.68
N MET A 53 -10.80 8.19 -9.53
CA MET A 53 -11.31 9.25 -10.41
C MET A 53 -11.75 10.50 -9.64
N GLU A 54 -12.43 10.33 -8.51
CA GLU A 54 -12.98 11.44 -7.70
C GLU A 54 -11.95 12.09 -6.76
N SER A 55 -10.75 11.52 -6.64
CA SER A 55 -9.72 12.05 -5.76
C SER A 55 -8.88 13.15 -6.42
N ASP A 56 -8.35 14.06 -5.58
CA ASP A 56 -7.29 14.99 -5.96
C ASP A 56 -5.91 14.38 -5.78
N PHE A 57 -5.78 13.41 -4.86
CA PHE A 57 -4.52 12.74 -4.52
C PHE A 57 -4.78 11.32 -3.99
N VAL A 58 -3.86 10.37 -4.30
CA VAL A 58 -3.99 8.97 -3.88
C VAL A 58 -2.78 8.52 -3.06
N PHE A 59 -3.02 7.92 -1.90
CA PHE A 59 -2.03 7.13 -1.16
C PHE A 59 -2.24 5.66 -1.46
N PHE A 60 -1.32 5.05 -2.20
CA PHE A 60 -1.36 3.63 -2.49
C PHE A 60 -0.52 2.85 -1.47
N LEU A 61 -1.16 2.43 -0.39
CA LEU A 61 -0.55 1.70 0.73
C LEU A 61 -0.89 0.21 0.71
N ALA A 62 -1.98 -0.18 0.03
CA ALA A 62 -2.47 -1.55 -0.02
C ALA A 62 -1.43 -2.53 -0.56
N PHE A 63 -1.25 -3.64 0.15
CA PHE A 63 -0.42 -4.77 -0.27
C PHE A 63 -0.81 -6.00 0.55
N ASP A 64 -0.72 -7.19 -0.06
CA ASP A 64 -0.86 -8.44 0.70
C ASP A 64 0.45 -8.68 1.45
N VAL A 65 0.48 -8.26 2.72
CA VAL A 65 1.64 -8.34 3.61
C VAL A 65 1.16 -8.43 5.06
N GLY A 66 1.85 -9.19 5.88
CA GLY A 66 1.49 -9.39 7.30
C GLY A 66 2.72 -9.56 8.20
N GLY A 67 3.75 -8.75 8.01
CA GLY A 67 4.99 -8.81 8.78
C GLY A 67 5.91 -10.00 8.40
N SER A 68 7.04 -10.12 9.08
CA SER A 68 8.12 -11.07 8.73
C SER A 68 7.68 -12.54 8.77
N ARG A 69 6.87 -12.94 9.75
CA ARG A 69 6.37 -14.33 9.87
C ARG A 69 5.44 -14.67 8.71
N TYR A 70 4.56 -13.75 8.34
CA TYR A 70 3.67 -13.91 7.21
C TYR A 70 4.44 -14.06 5.90
N LEU A 71 5.40 -13.16 5.64
CA LEU A 71 6.24 -13.20 4.44
C LEU A 71 7.04 -14.51 4.37
N LYS A 72 7.66 -14.93 5.47
CA LYS A 72 8.40 -16.21 5.51
C LYS A 72 7.54 -17.40 5.10
N LYS A 73 6.25 -17.39 5.45
CA LYS A 73 5.32 -18.49 5.18
C LYS A 73 4.67 -18.40 3.80
N TYR A 74 4.33 -17.22 3.32
CA TYR A 74 3.39 -17.07 2.20
C TYR A 74 3.96 -16.40 0.95
N GLN A 75 5.05 -15.64 1.02
CA GLN A 75 5.53 -14.85 -0.13
C GLN A 75 5.87 -15.66 -1.38
N HIS A 76 6.16 -16.97 -1.24
CA HIS A 76 6.44 -17.87 -2.36
C HIS A 76 5.21 -18.60 -2.90
N THR A 77 4.02 -18.33 -2.35
CA THR A 77 2.78 -18.95 -2.83
C THR A 77 2.21 -18.20 -4.04
N PHE A 78 1.56 -18.97 -4.93
CA PHE A 78 0.84 -18.38 -6.06
C PHE A 78 -0.14 -17.30 -5.60
N LYS A 79 -0.95 -17.59 -4.57
CA LYS A 79 -1.94 -16.66 -4.04
C LYS A 79 -1.35 -15.31 -3.63
N PHE A 80 -0.22 -15.32 -2.94
CA PHE A 80 0.46 -14.09 -2.52
C PHE A 80 0.91 -13.25 -3.73
N ILE A 81 1.53 -13.91 -4.71
CA ILE A 81 2.02 -13.26 -5.92
C ILE A 81 0.85 -12.72 -6.75
N ASP A 82 -0.19 -13.53 -6.98
CA ASP A 82 -1.38 -13.16 -7.77
C ASP A 82 -2.16 -12.01 -7.13
N ASN A 83 -2.38 -12.06 -5.80
CA ASN A 83 -3.04 -10.96 -5.09
C ASN A 83 -2.31 -9.63 -5.29
N ASN A 84 -1.00 -9.60 -5.08
CA ASN A 84 -0.21 -8.38 -5.23
C ASN A 84 -0.14 -7.92 -6.70
N ALA A 85 -0.01 -8.84 -7.65
CA ALA A 85 -0.02 -8.53 -9.07
C ALA A 85 -1.34 -7.86 -9.49
N ARG A 86 -2.48 -8.41 -9.05
CA ARG A 86 -3.82 -7.85 -9.35
C ARG A 86 -4.00 -6.46 -8.73
N MET A 87 -3.63 -6.29 -7.45
CA MET A 87 -3.72 -4.99 -6.80
C MET A 87 -2.88 -3.93 -7.52
N LEU A 88 -1.64 -4.26 -7.92
CA LEU A 88 -0.80 -3.36 -8.68
C LEU A 88 -1.42 -3.04 -10.05
N ALA A 89 -1.79 -4.05 -10.82
CA ALA A 89 -2.33 -3.86 -12.16
C ALA A 89 -3.59 -2.98 -12.14
N GLY A 90 -4.59 -3.30 -11.31
CA GLY A 90 -5.83 -2.55 -11.24
C GLY A 90 -5.67 -1.11 -10.75
N ALA A 91 -4.85 -0.88 -9.71
CA ALA A 91 -4.64 0.47 -9.21
C ALA A 91 -3.86 1.35 -10.21
N PHE A 92 -2.79 0.82 -10.79
CA PHE A 92 -1.97 1.58 -11.74
C PHE A 92 -2.69 1.84 -13.06
N GLU A 93 -3.56 0.93 -13.52
CA GLU A 93 -4.44 1.16 -14.67
C GLU A 93 -5.30 2.41 -14.46
N HIS A 94 -5.99 2.51 -13.33
CA HIS A 94 -6.86 3.66 -13.04
C HIS A 94 -6.08 4.94 -12.72
N LEU A 95 -4.91 4.84 -12.08
CA LEU A 95 -4.02 6.00 -11.88
C LEU A 95 -3.53 6.56 -13.21
N ALA A 96 -3.20 5.70 -14.18
CA ALA A 96 -2.81 6.09 -15.53
C ALA A 96 -3.99 6.70 -16.30
N GLU A 97 -5.18 6.06 -16.26
CA GLU A 97 -6.39 6.52 -16.95
C GLU A 97 -6.78 7.94 -16.51
N HIS A 98 -6.68 8.23 -15.21
CA HIS A 98 -7.16 9.49 -14.65
C HIS A 98 -6.07 10.52 -14.34
N GLY A 99 -4.80 10.18 -14.58
CA GLY A 99 -3.66 11.10 -14.39
C GLY A 99 -3.55 11.67 -12.97
N LYS A 100 -3.92 10.90 -11.94
CA LYS A 100 -3.94 11.38 -10.56
C LYS A 100 -2.55 11.40 -9.94
N PRO A 101 -2.18 12.48 -9.23
CA PRO A 101 -0.97 12.47 -8.42
C PRO A 101 -1.09 11.48 -7.28
N PHE A 102 -0.02 10.72 -7.01
CA PHE A 102 -0.07 9.67 -6.00
C PHE A 102 1.29 9.37 -5.36
N ILE A 103 1.23 8.73 -4.21
CA ILE A 103 2.38 8.12 -3.53
C ILE A 103 2.18 6.61 -3.50
N PHE A 104 3.21 5.86 -3.88
CA PHE A 104 3.27 4.41 -3.71
C PHE A 104 4.15 4.03 -2.53
N ALA A 105 3.59 3.24 -1.60
CA ALA A 105 4.31 2.68 -0.47
C ALA A 105 5.15 1.48 -0.90
N SER A 106 6.44 1.71 -1.09
CA SER A 106 7.42 0.66 -1.34
C SER A 106 8.10 0.20 -0.04
N SER A 107 9.12 -0.62 -0.16
CA SER A 107 9.89 -1.18 0.95
C SER A 107 11.37 -1.18 0.64
N GLN A 108 12.21 -1.15 1.67
CA GLN A 108 13.64 -1.42 1.55
C GLN A 108 13.93 -2.76 0.85
N MET A 109 13.01 -3.73 1.00
CA MET A 109 13.14 -5.05 0.38
C MET A 109 12.98 -5.03 -1.15
N SER A 110 12.58 -3.91 -1.75
CA SER A 110 12.46 -3.78 -3.22
C SER A 110 13.77 -4.00 -3.98
N SER A 111 14.91 -3.92 -3.30
CA SER A 111 16.24 -4.25 -3.86
C SER A 111 16.59 -5.74 -3.76
N MET A 112 15.80 -6.55 -3.05
CA MET A 112 16.07 -7.97 -2.78
C MET A 112 15.44 -8.85 -3.87
N SER A 113 16.21 -9.25 -4.88
CA SER A 113 15.72 -10.06 -6.01
C SER A 113 15.26 -11.47 -5.63
N TYR A 114 15.73 -12.00 -4.50
CA TYR A 114 15.34 -13.32 -3.98
C TYR A 114 14.02 -13.32 -3.20
N SER A 115 13.46 -12.15 -2.90
CA SER A 115 12.21 -12.02 -2.18
C SER A 115 11.06 -11.71 -3.14
N PRO A 116 10.07 -12.60 -3.35
CA PRO A 116 8.88 -12.29 -4.15
C PRO A 116 8.17 -11.01 -3.70
N TYR A 117 8.08 -10.75 -2.40
CA TYR A 117 7.57 -9.48 -1.88
C TYR A 117 8.40 -8.28 -2.38
N GLY A 118 9.73 -8.38 -2.29
CA GLY A 118 10.64 -7.33 -2.77
C GLY A 118 10.49 -7.10 -4.28
N VAL A 119 10.44 -8.18 -5.06
CA VAL A 119 10.21 -8.12 -6.52
C VAL A 119 8.90 -7.43 -6.84
N MET A 120 7.78 -7.78 -6.17
CA MET A 120 6.48 -7.14 -6.40
C MET A 120 6.50 -5.65 -6.01
N LYS A 121 7.18 -5.26 -4.93
CA LYS A 121 7.40 -3.84 -4.59
C LYS A 121 8.22 -3.14 -5.67
N ARG A 122 9.24 -3.80 -6.23
CA ARG A 122 10.03 -3.26 -7.35
C ARG A 122 9.19 -3.05 -8.60
N VAL A 123 8.27 -3.97 -8.92
CA VAL A 123 7.31 -3.80 -10.02
C VAL A 123 6.46 -2.55 -9.79
N GLY A 124 5.92 -2.36 -8.57
CA GLY A 124 5.18 -1.15 -8.21
C GLY A 124 6.01 0.13 -8.36
N GLU A 125 7.32 0.10 -8.02
CA GLU A 125 8.21 1.24 -8.24
C GLU A 125 8.38 1.57 -9.74
N LEU A 126 8.44 0.55 -10.61
CA LEU A 126 8.55 0.75 -12.06
C LEU A 126 7.28 1.42 -12.61
N TYR A 127 6.09 0.94 -12.25
CA TYR A 127 4.83 1.60 -12.59
C TYR A 127 4.78 3.04 -12.07
N THR A 128 5.18 3.25 -10.80
CA THR A 128 5.17 4.59 -10.20
C THR A 128 6.05 5.57 -10.97
N LYS A 129 7.25 5.14 -11.36
CA LYS A 129 8.16 5.95 -12.17
C LYS A 129 7.61 6.27 -13.55
N SER A 130 6.98 5.30 -14.22
CA SER A 130 6.39 5.50 -15.55
C SER A 130 5.23 6.50 -15.54
N LEU A 131 4.57 6.68 -14.39
CA LEU A 131 3.45 7.62 -14.21
C LEU A 131 3.85 8.90 -13.45
N ASN A 132 5.15 9.14 -13.23
CA ASN A 132 5.67 10.29 -12.47
C ASN A 132 5.10 10.41 -11.05
N GLY A 133 4.73 9.29 -10.42
CA GLY A 133 4.31 9.23 -9.03
C GLY A 133 5.49 9.30 -8.05
N LEU A 134 5.19 9.50 -6.77
CA LEU A 134 6.18 9.50 -5.71
C LEU A 134 6.33 8.11 -5.08
N ILE A 135 7.57 7.73 -4.77
CA ILE A 135 7.89 6.46 -4.09
C ILE A 135 8.34 6.77 -2.68
N VAL A 136 7.68 6.15 -1.69
CA VAL A 136 8.15 6.17 -0.30
C VAL A 136 8.58 4.75 0.08
N LYS A 137 9.85 4.57 0.44
CA LYS A 137 10.38 3.29 0.90
C LYS A 137 10.31 3.21 2.41
N PHE A 138 9.42 2.38 2.90
CA PHE A 138 9.36 2.08 4.33
C PHE A 138 10.40 1.03 4.72
N TRP A 139 10.97 1.25 5.89
CA TRP A 139 11.78 0.29 6.62
C TRP A 139 10.88 -0.45 7.62
N ASN A 140 11.36 -0.71 8.83
CA ASN A 140 10.50 -1.27 9.87
C ASN A 140 9.58 -0.17 10.42
N VAL A 141 8.28 -0.34 10.22
CA VAL A 141 7.26 0.53 10.82
C VAL A 141 6.83 -0.07 12.15
N TYR A 142 6.88 0.70 13.21
CA TYR A 142 6.44 0.29 14.54
C TYR A 142 5.60 1.39 15.20
N GLY A 143 4.75 1.01 16.15
CA GLY A 143 3.88 1.91 16.89
C GLY A 143 3.19 1.17 18.04
N ILE A 144 2.36 1.88 18.81
CA ILE A 144 1.73 1.35 20.04
C ILE A 144 0.92 0.07 19.79
N GLU A 145 0.28 -0.06 18.65
CA GLU A 145 -0.53 -1.24 18.28
C GLU A 145 0.24 -2.30 17.49
N THR A 146 1.51 -2.06 17.13
CA THR A 146 2.33 -3.03 16.40
C THR A 146 2.97 -4.09 17.27
N VAL A 147 2.84 -3.99 18.57
CA VAL A 147 3.55 -4.83 19.56
C VAL A 147 3.16 -6.32 19.52
N SER A 148 2.05 -6.67 18.87
CA SER A 148 1.61 -8.08 18.79
C SER A 148 2.50 -8.98 17.94
N TYR A 149 3.46 -8.46 17.16
CA TYR A 149 4.23 -9.25 16.19
C TYR A 149 5.73 -9.05 16.19
N THR A 150 6.30 -8.18 17.02
CA THR A 150 7.74 -7.94 17.02
C THR A 150 8.36 -8.10 18.41
N HIS A 151 8.69 -9.31 18.79
CA HIS A 151 9.83 -9.54 19.66
C HIS A 151 11.11 -9.41 18.82
N LEU A 152 11.43 -8.21 18.43
CA LEU A 152 12.75 -7.84 17.92
C LEU A 152 13.26 -6.73 18.83
N THR A 153 14.20 -7.09 19.67
CA THR A 153 15.12 -6.14 20.30
C THR A 153 15.77 -5.34 19.18
N LEU A 154 15.30 -4.11 18.99
CA LEU A 154 15.94 -3.17 18.07
C LEU A 154 17.22 -2.68 18.74
N PRO A 155 18.37 -2.74 18.06
CA PRO A 155 19.50 -1.92 18.49
C PRO A 155 19.07 -0.45 18.32
N THR A 156 19.10 0.26 19.42
CA THR A 156 18.86 1.69 19.48
C THR A 156 19.93 2.41 18.66
N ILE A 157 19.62 2.80 17.43
CA ILE A 157 20.38 3.84 16.73
C ILE A 157 19.38 4.77 16.06
N LEU A 158 18.97 5.77 16.84
CA LEU A 158 18.57 7.06 16.33
C LEU A 158 19.41 8.08 17.09
N ARG A 159 20.46 8.54 16.46
CA ARG A 159 20.97 9.90 16.67
C ARG A 159 20.90 10.60 15.33
N VAL A 160 20.09 11.65 15.35
CA VAL A 160 20.03 12.88 14.54
C VAL A 160 21.06 12.99 13.45
#